data_39ca737ec86257c2a17cc3caef34beca
#
_entry.id   39ca737ec86257c2a17cc3caef34beca
#
_cell.length_a   1.000
_cell.length_b   1.000
_cell.length_c   1.000
_cell.angle_alpha   90.00
_cell.angle_beta   90.00
_cell.angle_gamma   90.00
#
_symmetry.space_group_name_H-M   'P 1'
#
loop_
_entity.id
_entity.type
_entity.pdbx_description
1 polymer ?
#
loop_
_entity_poly.entity_id
_entity_poly.type
_entity_poly.pdbx_seq_one_letter_code
_entity_poly.pdbx_strand_id
1 'polypeptide(L)'
;IVWLFVGRIIAGLTGASITTASAYIADVSTPENRAKNFGMIGAAFGLGFIIGPVLGGLLGQYGSRVPFYAAAVLCLLNFLYGYFILPESLSKENRRAFEWKRANPIGALLNLKKYPSLIGLILAIFLLYVGSHAVHSNWSFFTMYRFGWDEKMVGISLGVVGLLVGLVQGGLVRFTSPRLGNQKSIYLGLSLYTIGMFLFAFATQSWMMFAFL
;
A
#
# COMPACT_ATOMS: atom_id res chain seq x y z
N ILE A 1 -5.33 -21.24 -13.49
CA ILE A 1 -5.55 -20.96 -12.04
C ILE A 1 -4.29 -21.32 -11.23
N VAL A 2 -3.71 -22.52 -11.39
CA VAL A 2 -2.53 -22.98 -10.62
C VAL A 2 -1.37 -21.98 -10.69
N TRP A 3 -1.02 -21.51 -11.88
CA TRP A 3 0.07 -20.54 -12.09
C TRP A 3 -0.16 -19.20 -11.39
N LEU A 4 -1.41 -18.78 -11.21
CA LEU A 4 -1.73 -17.58 -10.42
C LEU A 4 -1.41 -17.78 -8.94
N PHE A 5 -1.75 -18.95 -8.39
CA PHE A 5 -1.39 -19.29 -7.00
C PHE A 5 0.12 -19.40 -6.81
N VAL A 6 0.83 -20.06 -7.73
CA VAL A 6 2.30 -20.14 -7.69
C VAL A 6 2.92 -18.75 -7.71
N GLY A 7 2.48 -17.88 -8.61
CA GLY A 7 2.96 -16.50 -8.66
C GLY A 7 2.67 -15.72 -7.36
N ARG A 8 1.49 -15.90 -6.75
CA ARG A 8 1.15 -15.26 -5.47
C ARG A 8 1.99 -15.78 -4.30
N ILE A 9 2.28 -17.07 -4.26
CA ILE A 9 3.14 -17.67 -3.22
C ILE A 9 4.57 -17.11 -3.36
N ILE A 10 5.12 -17.10 -4.57
CA ILE A 10 6.46 -16.52 -4.83
C ILE A 10 6.49 -15.05 -4.44
N ALA A 11 5.49 -14.26 -4.88
CA ALA A 11 5.40 -12.83 -4.54
C ALA A 11 5.29 -12.61 -3.02
N GLY A 12 4.55 -13.48 -2.31
CA GLY A 12 4.46 -13.42 -0.85
C GLY A 12 5.78 -13.73 -0.14
N LEU A 13 6.50 -14.75 -0.59
CA LEU A 13 7.81 -15.13 -0.04
C LEU A 13 8.88 -14.06 -0.30
N THR A 14 8.79 -13.35 -1.43
CA THR A 14 9.75 -12.31 -1.83
C THR A 14 9.27 -10.89 -1.51
N GLY A 15 8.15 -10.74 -0.80
CA GLY A 15 7.48 -9.45 -0.55
C GLY A 15 8.20 -8.48 0.40
N ALA A 16 9.41 -8.80 0.86
CA ALA A 16 10.20 -7.95 1.77
C ALA A 16 10.84 -6.70 1.10
N SER A 17 10.55 -6.42 -0.16
CA SER A 17 11.16 -5.31 -0.91
C SER A 17 10.93 -3.94 -0.27
N ILE A 18 9.73 -3.70 0.28
CA ILE A 18 9.39 -2.41 0.93
C ILE A 18 10.17 -2.22 2.24
N THR A 19 10.28 -3.28 3.05
CA THR A 19 11.04 -3.23 4.30
C THR A 19 12.53 -3.06 4.03
N THR A 20 13.05 -3.72 2.99
CA THR A 20 14.44 -3.58 2.55
C THR A 20 14.71 -2.17 2.04
N ALA A 21 13.82 -1.60 1.20
CA ALA A 21 13.95 -0.21 0.75
C ALA A 21 13.90 0.79 1.91
N SER A 22 13.02 0.55 2.90
CA SER A 22 12.95 1.38 4.10
C SER A 22 14.23 1.31 4.95
N ALA A 23 14.82 0.12 5.09
CA ALA A 23 16.10 -0.06 5.77
C ALA A 23 17.23 0.66 5.02
N TYR A 24 17.29 0.49 3.69
CA TYR A 24 18.24 1.21 2.85
C TYR A 24 18.17 2.73 3.03
N ILE A 25 16.96 3.30 2.98
CA ILE A 25 16.75 4.73 3.20
C ILE A 25 17.14 5.15 4.62
N ALA A 26 16.91 4.30 5.63
CA ALA A 26 17.36 4.59 6.98
C ALA A 26 18.89 4.65 7.08
N ASP A 27 19.60 3.74 6.37
CA ASP A 27 21.08 3.68 6.37
C ASP A 27 21.73 4.89 5.69
N VAL A 28 21.15 5.36 4.58
CA VAL A 28 21.69 6.48 3.80
C VAL A 28 21.19 7.85 4.28
N SER A 29 20.32 7.91 5.29
CA SER A 29 19.72 9.15 5.78
C SER A 29 20.41 9.65 7.02
N THR A 30 20.79 10.95 7.02
CA THR A 30 21.19 11.64 8.26
C THR A 30 19.96 11.92 9.13
N PRO A 31 20.10 12.13 10.45
CA PRO A 31 18.99 12.46 11.34
C PRO A 31 18.11 13.61 10.83
N GLU A 32 18.73 14.64 10.23
CA GLU A 32 18.05 15.84 9.72
C GLU A 32 17.21 15.55 8.48
N ASN A 33 17.69 14.65 7.61
CA ASN A 33 17.03 14.34 6.33
C ASN A 33 16.12 13.11 6.39
N ARG A 34 16.14 12.36 7.49
CA ARG A 34 15.43 11.09 7.63
C ARG A 34 13.92 11.23 7.38
N ALA A 35 13.28 12.21 8.01
CA ALA A 35 11.85 12.46 7.83
C ALA A 35 11.49 12.79 6.36
N LYS A 36 12.32 13.60 5.70
CA LYS A 36 12.16 13.94 4.27
C LYS A 36 12.29 12.71 3.39
N ASN A 37 13.31 11.89 3.59
CA ASN A 37 13.59 10.71 2.78
C ASN A 37 12.51 9.63 2.95
N PHE A 38 12.02 9.41 4.17
CA PHE A 38 10.87 8.54 4.40
C PHE A 38 9.57 9.10 3.80
N GLY A 39 9.40 10.44 3.78
CA GLY A 39 8.30 11.09 3.08
C GLY A 39 8.28 10.80 1.58
N MET A 40 9.45 10.61 0.95
CA MET A 40 9.55 10.23 -0.46
C MET A 40 9.00 8.82 -0.73
N ILE A 41 9.12 7.88 0.22
CA ILE A 41 8.46 6.57 0.11
C ILE A 41 6.94 6.76 0.03
N GLY A 42 6.37 7.59 0.92
CA GLY A 42 4.95 7.90 0.90
C GLY A 42 4.50 8.54 -0.42
N ALA A 43 5.30 9.47 -0.96
CA ALA A 43 5.04 10.08 -2.26
C ALA A 43 5.08 9.06 -3.40
N ALA A 44 6.06 8.14 -3.39
CA ALA A 44 6.15 7.06 -4.38
C ALA A 44 4.94 6.11 -4.31
N PHE A 45 4.47 5.77 -3.10
CA PHE A 45 3.23 5.02 -2.92
C PHE A 45 2.02 5.77 -3.48
N GLY A 46 1.86 7.06 -3.15
CA GLY A 46 0.78 7.88 -3.67
C GLY A 46 0.74 7.92 -5.19
N LEU A 47 1.89 8.16 -5.83
CA LEU A 47 2.02 8.13 -7.29
C LEU A 47 1.71 6.75 -7.86
N GLY A 48 2.19 5.68 -7.22
CA GLY A 48 1.91 4.30 -7.64
C GLY A 48 0.42 3.96 -7.57
N PHE A 49 -0.29 4.43 -6.55
CA PHE A 49 -1.74 4.26 -6.42
C PHE A 49 -2.55 5.04 -7.45
N ILE A 50 -2.03 6.16 -7.96
CA ILE A 50 -2.68 6.91 -9.04
C ILE A 50 -2.38 6.25 -10.40
N ILE A 51 -1.10 6.08 -10.71
CA ILE A 51 -0.63 5.65 -12.02
C ILE A 51 -0.93 4.17 -12.27
N GLY A 52 -0.74 3.32 -11.25
CA GLY A 52 -0.89 1.86 -11.38
C GLY A 52 -2.26 1.43 -11.88
N PRO A 53 -3.36 1.75 -11.18
CA PRO A 53 -4.71 1.36 -11.62
C PRO A 53 -5.12 1.98 -12.95
N VAL A 54 -4.73 3.23 -13.22
CA VAL A 54 -5.02 3.90 -14.51
C VAL A 54 -4.32 3.17 -15.65
N LEU A 55 -3.03 2.91 -15.52
CA LEU A 55 -2.29 2.12 -16.53
C LEU A 55 -2.84 0.70 -16.63
N GLY A 56 -3.16 0.06 -15.51
CA GLY A 56 -3.74 -1.27 -15.47
C GLY A 56 -5.07 -1.33 -16.21
N GLY A 57 -5.97 -0.37 -16.00
CA GLY A 57 -7.25 -0.27 -16.69
C GLY A 57 -7.10 0.02 -18.19
N LEU A 58 -6.19 0.91 -18.57
CA LEU A 58 -5.91 1.22 -19.99
C LEU A 58 -5.30 0.02 -20.72
N LEU A 59 -4.33 -0.65 -20.11
CA LEU A 59 -3.68 -1.82 -20.71
C LEU A 59 -4.60 -3.04 -20.72
N GLY A 60 -5.53 -3.13 -19.76
CA GLY A 60 -6.53 -4.19 -19.66
C GLY A 60 -7.44 -4.27 -20.89
N GLN A 61 -7.69 -3.15 -21.57
CA GLN A 61 -8.47 -3.09 -22.81
C GLN A 61 -7.83 -3.88 -23.97
N TYR A 62 -6.51 -4.04 -23.95
CA TYR A 62 -5.77 -4.85 -24.93
C TYR A 62 -5.69 -6.33 -24.56
N GLY A 63 -6.27 -6.71 -23.42
CA GLY A 63 -6.34 -8.07 -22.92
C GLY A 63 -5.96 -8.17 -21.45
N SER A 64 -6.61 -9.06 -20.72
CA SER A 64 -6.46 -9.23 -19.25
C SER A 64 -5.04 -9.59 -18.79
N ARG A 65 -4.17 -10.06 -19.69
CA ARG A 65 -2.78 -10.41 -19.39
C ARG A 65 -1.79 -9.28 -19.62
N VAL A 66 -2.16 -8.27 -20.42
CA VAL A 66 -1.26 -7.17 -20.82
C VAL A 66 -0.74 -6.37 -19.62
N PRO A 67 -1.57 -6.01 -18.61
CA PRO A 67 -1.08 -5.36 -17.40
C PRO A 67 -0.02 -6.16 -16.66
N PHE A 68 -0.14 -7.49 -16.62
CA PHE A 68 0.85 -8.35 -15.96
C PHE A 68 2.19 -8.37 -16.69
N TYR A 69 2.19 -8.36 -18.02
CA TYR A 69 3.43 -8.24 -18.81
C TYR A 69 4.10 -6.88 -18.56
N ALA A 70 3.33 -5.80 -18.58
CA ALA A 70 3.86 -4.47 -18.27
C ALA A 70 4.44 -4.39 -16.86
N ALA A 71 3.75 -4.94 -15.87
CA ALA A 71 4.25 -5.01 -14.50
C ALA A 71 5.54 -5.84 -14.40
N ALA A 72 5.62 -6.99 -15.10
CA ALA A 72 6.82 -7.82 -15.12
C ALA A 72 8.03 -7.08 -15.73
N VAL A 73 7.83 -6.34 -16.82
CA VAL A 73 8.88 -5.51 -17.43
C VAL A 73 9.35 -4.43 -16.46
N LEU A 74 8.42 -3.71 -15.80
CA LEU A 74 8.78 -2.70 -14.80
C LEU A 74 9.54 -3.29 -13.62
N CYS A 75 9.13 -4.46 -13.12
CA CYS A 75 9.86 -5.16 -12.06
C CYS A 75 11.25 -5.58 -12.51
N LEU A 76 11.41 -6.06 -13.74
CA LEU A 76 12.71 -6.41 -14.31
C LEU A 76 13.62 -5.18 -14.42
N LEU A 77 13.11 -4.07 -14.94
CA LEU A 77 13.86 -2.81 -15.02
C LEU A 77 14.28 -2.32 -13.63
N ASN A 78 13.38 -2.39 -12.65
CA ASN A 78 13.70 -2.04 -11.27
C ASN A 78 14.76 -2.97 -10.66
N PHE A 79 14.71 -4.27 -10.95
CA PHE A 79 15.73 -5.23 -10.53
C PHE A 79 17.09 -4.90 -11.14
N LEU A 80 17.15 -4.64 -12.45
CA LEU A 80 18.38 -4.27 -13.15
C LEU A 80 18.96 -2.95 -12.60
N TYR A 81 18.09 -1.96 -12.36
CA TYR A 81 18.48 -0.71 -11.72
C TYR A 81 19.11 -0.98 -10.34
N GLY A 82 18.43 -1.75 -9.49
CA GLY A 82 18.92 -2.08 -8.15
C GLY A 82 20.25 -2.84 -8.19
N TYR A 83 20.38 -3.78 -9.14
CA TYR A 83 21.58 -4.61 -9.25
C TYR A 83 22.81 -3.85 -9.78
N PHE A 84 22.64 -2.97 -10.77
CA PHE A 84 23.76 -2.31 -11.43
C PHE A 84 24.08 -0.92 -10.90
N ILE A 85 23.10 -0.22 -10.32
CA ILE A 85 23.23 1.21 -10.00
C ILE A 85 23.20 1.45 -8.50
N LEU A 86 22.43 0.65 -7.72
CA LEU A 86 22.28 0.90 -6.30
C LEU A 86 23.47 0.35 -5.51
N PRO A 87 24.27 1.20 -4.82
CA PRO A 87 25.36 0.70 -3.99
C PRO A 87 24.84 0.04 -2.72
N GLU A 88 25.63 -0.85 -2.14
CA GLU A 88 25.31 -1.45 -0.83
C GLU A 88 25.37 -0.39 0.28
N SER A 89 24.29 -0.24 1.04
CA SER A 89 24.20 0.76 2.12
C SER A 89 24.82 0.29 3.43
N LEU A 90 24.82 -1.04 3.68
CA LEU A 90 25.29 -1.58 4.95
C LEU A 90 26.78 -1.86 4.92
N SER A 91 27.55 -1.17 5.77
CA SER A 91 28.99 -1.40 5.90
C SER A 91 29.29 -2.84 6.32
N LYS A 92 30.45 -3.37 5.90
CA LYS A 92 30.83 -4.77 6.18
C LYS A 92 30.86 -5.09 7.67
N GLU A 93 31.23 -4.12 8.50
CA GLU A 93 31.35 -4.25 9.97
C GLU A 93 29.98 -4.41 10.64
N ASN A 94 28.92 -3.85 10.06
CA ASN A 94 27.56 -3.90 10.59
C ASN A 94 26.75 -5.09 10.06
N ARG A 95 27.31 -5.88 9.14
CA ARG A 95 26.65 -7.06 8.58
C ARG A 95 26.63 -8.18 9.59
N ARG A 96 25.45 -8.77 9.79
CA ARG A 96 25.25 -9.92 10.66
C ARG A 96 25.07 -11.18 9.82
N ALA A 97 25.56 -12.32 10.34
CA ALA A 97 25.28 -13.62 9.75
C ALA A 97 23.77 -13.90 9.78
N PHE A 98 23.25 -14.55 8.74
CA PHE A 98 21.85 -14.94 8.68
C PHE A 98 21.58 -16.07 9.67
N GLU A 99 20.60 -15.87 10.56
CA GLU A 99 20.18 -16.85 11.54
C GLU A 99 18.70 -17.21 11.34
N TRP A 100 18.41 -18.46 10.97
CA TRP A 100 17.04 -18.96 10.80
C TRP A 100 16.14 -18.77 12.04
N LYS A 101 16.73 -18.87 13.24
CA LYS A 101 15.99 -18.67 14.50
C LYS A 101 15.42 -17.26 14.64
N ARG A 102 16.04 -16.26 14.03
CA ARG A 102 15.57 -14.86 14.04
C ARG A 102 14.51 -14.59 12.97
N ALA A 103 14.51 -15.35 11.87
CA ALA A 103 13.49 -15.29 10.83
C ALA A 103 12.21 -16.05 11.23
N ASN A 104 11.78 -15.90 12.49
CA ASN A 104 10.61 -16.60 13.04
C ASN A 104 9.43 -15.61 13.19
N PRO A 105 8.41 -15.65 12.31
CA PRO A 105 7.25 -14.75 12.39
C PRO A 105 6.46 -14.97 13.69
N ILE A 106 6.39 -16.19 14.22
CA ILE A 106 5.71 -16.49 15.48
C ILE A 106 6.45 -15.84 16.65
N GLY A 107 7.78 -15.91 16.65
CA GLY A 107 8.61 -15.24 17.65
C GLY A 107 8.47 -13.72 17.61
N ALA A 108 8.32 -13.13 16.43
CA ALA A 108 8.04 -11.69 16.28
C ALA A 108 6.68 -11.32 16.91
N LEU A 109 5.62 -12.11 16.66
CA LEU A 109 4.31 -11.92 17.27
C LEU A 109 4.34 -12.10 18.80
N LEU A 110 5.07 -13.11 19.30
CA LEU A 110 5.23 -13.32 20.74
C LEU A 110 5.98 -12.18 21.43
N ASN A 111 6.91 -11.52 20.74
CA ASN A 111 7.59 -10.34 21.26
C ASN A 111 6.64 -9.14 21.48
N LEU A 112 5.49 -9.08 20.81
CA LEU A 112 4.48 -8.03 21.04
C LEU A 112 3.92 -8.08 22.47
N LYS A 113 3.90 -9.26 23.11
CA LYS A 113 3.48 -9.40 24.52
C LYS A 113 4.34 -8.58 25.49
N LYS A 114 5.55 -8.21 25.10
CA LYS A 114 6.43 -7.35 25.91
C LYS A 114 5.99 -5.88 25.93
N TYR A 115 5.08 -5.49 25.02
CA TYR A 115 4.62 -4.12 24.86
C TYR A 115 3.09 -4.03 24.92
N PRO A 116 2.47 -4.25 26.10
CA PRO A 116 1.00 -4.29 26.26
C PRO A 116 0.30 -3.02 25.75
N SER A 117 0.93 -1.86 25.92
CA SER A 117 0.41 -0.57 25.45
C SER A 117 0.26 -0.46 23.93
N LEU A 118 0.99 -1.28 23.16
CA LEU A 118 0.91 -1.29 21.71
C LEU A 118 -0.13 -2.27 21.14
N ILE A 119 -0.60 -3.22 21.97
CA ILE A 119 -1.52 -4.27 21.50
C ILE A 119 -2.82 -3.67 20.97
N GLY A 120 -3.40 -2.70 21.67
CA GLY A 120 -4.62 -2.03 21.23
C GLY A 120 -4.46 -1.31 19.90
N LEU A 121 -3.34 -0.61 19.71
CA LEU A 121 -3.03 0.06 18.45
C LEU A 121 -2.82 -0.94 17.30
N ILE A 122 -2.11 -2.03 17.56
CA ILE A 122 -1.85 -3.08 16.56
C ILE A 122 -3.16 -3.76 16.16
N LEU A 123 -4.05 -4.05 17.12
CA LEU A 123 -5.37 -4.62 16.84
C LEU A 123 -6.23 -3.65 16.00
N ALA A 124 -6.23 -2.36 16.32
CA ALA A 124 -6.95 -1.36 15.54
C ALA A 124 -6.44 -1.28 14.10
N ILE A 125 -5.10 -1.27 13.91
CA ILE A 125 -4.49 -1.30 12.58
C ILE A 125 -4.83 -2.61 11.86
N PHE A 126 -4.78 -3.75 12.52
CA PHE A 126 -5.12 -5.04 11.94
C PHE A 126 -6.57 -5.04 11.42
N LEU A 127 -7.54 -4.60 12.24
CA LEU A 127 -8.95 -4.55 11.84
C LEU A 127 -9.18 -3.57 10.69
N LEU A 128 -8.49 -2.42 10.70
CA LEU A 128 -8.52 -1.46 9.60
C LEU A 128 -8.02 -2.10 8.28
N TYR A 129 -6.89 -2.81 8.32
CA TYR A 129 -6.36 -3.49 7.14
C TYR A 129 -7.27 -4.63 6.65
N VAL A 130 -7.88 -5.40 7.56
CA VAL A 130 -8.86 -6.43 7.18
C VAL A 130 -10.04 -5.80 6.43
N GLY A 131 -10.64 -4.73 6.97
CA GLY A 131 -11.73 -4.01 6.31
C GLY A 131 -11.32 -3.42 4.97
N SER A 132 -10.17 -2.75 4.92
CA SER A 132 -9.63 -2.14 3.70
C SER A 132 -9.39 -3.18 2.60
N HIS A 133 -8.72 -4.27 2.93
CA HIS A 133 -8.44 -5.32 1.94
C HIS A 133 -9.69 -6.08 1.49
N ALA A 134 -10.70 -6.25 2.35
CA ALA A 134 -11.99 -6.80 1.96
C ALA A 134 -12.65 -5.96 0.86
N VAL A 135 -12.62 -4.63 0.97
CA VAL A 135 -13.16 -3.73 -0.06
C VAL A 135 -12.28 -3.75 -1.31
N HIS A 136 -10.96 -3.60 -1.18
CA HIS A 136 -10.05 -3.58 -2.34
C HIS A 136 -10.12 -4.88 -3.16
N SER A 137 -10.21 -6.04 -2.51
CA SER A 137 -10.28 -7.32 -3.22
C SER A 137 -11.60 -7.52 -3.99
N ASN A 138 -12.69 -6.92 -3.51
CA ASN A 138 -14.00 -7.04 -4.13
C ASN A 138 -14.38 -5.86 -5.04
N TRP A 139 -13.62 -4.76 -5.02
CA TRP A 139 -13.96 -3.52 -5.72
C TRP A 139 -14.30 -3.74 -7.19
N SER A 140 -13.40 -4.35 -7.94
CA SER A 140 -13.58 -4.60 -9.37
C SER A 140 -14.78 -5.50 -9.64
N PHE A 141 -14.90 -6.61 -8.92
CA PHE A 141 -16.02 -7.54 -9.11
C PHE A 141 -17.36 -6.90 -8.75
N PHE A 142 -17.43 -6.18 -7.64
CA PHE A 142 -18.64 -5.51 -7.19
C PHE A 142 -19.08 -4.43 -8.18
N THR A 143 -18.17 -3.57 -8.63
CA THR A 143 -18.50 -2.46 -9.53
C THR A 143 -18.85 -2.93 -10.94
N MET A 144 -18.16 -3.94 -11.46
CA MET A 144 -18.52 -4.58 -12.73
C MET A 144 -19.89 -5.27 -12.66
N TYR A 145 -20.14 -6.06 -11.61
CA TYR A 145 -21.40 -6.78 -11.45
C TYR A 145 -22.58 -5.86 -11.19
N ARG A 146 -22.43 -4.88 -10.29
CA ARG A 146 -23.53 -4.03 -9.82
C ARG A 146 -23.85 -2.88 -10.76
N PHE A 147 -22.82 -2.26 -11.37
CA PHE A 147 -22.95 -1.04 -12.16
C PHE A 147 -22.56 -1.22 -13.63
N GLY A 148 -22.15 -2.41 -14.04
CA GLY A 148 -21.74 -2.69 -15.42
C GLY A 148 -20.47 -1.98 -15.85
N TRP A 149 -19.54 -1.67 -14.90
CA TRP A 149 -18.29 -1.00 -15.23
C TRP A 149 -17.38 -1.90 -16.07
N ASP A 150 -16.68 -1.30 -17.02
CA ASP A 150 -15.58 -1.93 -17.75
C ASP A 150 -14.25 -1.77 -16.97
N GLU A 151 -13.19 -2.41 -17.47
CA GLU A 151 -11.85 -2.36 -16.87
C GLU A 151 -11.32 -0.92 -16.81
N LYS A 152 -11.65 -0.09 -17.80
CA LYS A 152 -11.24 1.31 -17.86
C LYS A 152 -11.89 2.12 -16.74
N MET A 153 -13.20 1.94 -16.53
CA MET A 153 -13.93 2.67 -15.48
C MET A 153 -13.46 2.25 -14.08
N VAL A 154 -13.20 0.96 -13.87
CA VAL A 154 -12.56 0.46 -12.65
C VAL A 154 -11.18 1.11 -12.44
N GLY A 155 -10.35 1.14 -13.48
CA GLY A 155 -9.03 1.78 -13.43
C GLY A 155 -9.12 3.27 -13.08
N ILE A 156 -10.06 4.01 -13.69
CA ILE A 156 -10.30 5.43 -13.39
C ILE A 156 -10.73 5.62 -11.93
N SER A 157 -11.66 4.80 -11.44
CA SER A 157 -12.13 4.90 -10.05
C SER A 157 -11.02 4.71 -9.04
N LEU A 158 -10.15 3.73 -9.25
CA LEU A 158 -8.97 3.49 -8.41
C LEU A 158 -7.92 4.62 -8.56
N GLY A 159 -7.81 5.21 -9.74
CA GLY A 159 -6.99 6.40 -9.96
C GLY A 159 -7.49 7.61 -9.16
N VAL A 160 -8.82 7.80 -9.09
CA VAL A 160 -9.45 8.84 -8.24
C VAL A 160 -9.17 8.58 -6.76
N VAL A 161 -9.29 7.33 -6.30
CA VAL A 161 -8.89 6.95 -4.93
C VAL A 161 -7.44 7.33 -4.67
N GLY A 162 -6.53 6.96 -5.58
CA GLY A 162 -5.10 7.30 -5.47
C GLY A 162 -4.86 8.81 -5.40
N LEU A 163 -5.57 9.58 -6.22
CA LEU A 163 -5.50 11.06 -6.20
C LEU A 163 -5.96 11.61 -4.83
N LEU A 164 -7.12 11.15 -4.33
CA LEU A 164 -7.64 11.58 -3.04
C LEU A 164 -6.70 11.22 -1.89
N VAL A 165 -6.16 9.99 -1.88
CA VAL A 165 -5.16 9.55 -0.91
C VAL A 165 -3.92 10.46 -0.98
N GLY A 166 -3.43 10.77 -2.17
CA GLY A 166 -2.30 11.68 -2.38
C GLY A 166 -2.58 13.09 -1.86
N LEU A 167 -3.75 13.65 -2.13
CA LEU A 167 -4.17 14.97 -1.65
C LEU A 167 -4.31 15.00 -0.11
N VAL A 168 -4.90 13.96 0.47
CA VAL A 168 -5.06 13.86 1.92
C VAL A 168 -3.70 13.72 2.61
N GLN A 169 -2.86 12.78 2.17
CA GLN A 169 -1.56 12.53 2.78
C GLN A 169 -0.56 13.66 2.54
N GLY A 170 -0.48 14.18 1.32
CA GLY A 170 0.46 15.24 0.95
C GLY A 170 0.05 16.64 1.40
N GLY A 171 -1.27 16.88 1.47
CA GLY A 171 -1.84 18.19 1.78
C GLY A 171 -2.58 18.23 3.11
N LEU A 172 -3.75 17.59 3.20
CA LEU A 172 -4.67 17.76 4.30
C LEU A 172 -4.06 17.38 5.67
N VAL A 173 -3.36 16.25 5.74
CA VAL A 173 -2.71 15.78 7.00
C VAL A 173 -1.69 16.79 7.49
N ARG A 174 -0.97 17.46 6.61
CA ARG A 174 0.02 18.48 6.95
C ARG A 174 -0.60 19.69 7.68
N PHE A 175 -1.87 20.01 7.38
CA PHE A 175 -2.60 21.12 8.03
C PHE A 175 -3.42 20.65 9.23
N THR A 176 -3.99 19.46 9.17
CA THR A 176 -4.90 18.98 10.24
C THR A 176 -4.14 18.40 11.43
N SER A 177 -3.07 17.64 11.20
CA SER A 177 -2.33 16.96 12.27
C SER A 177 -1.72 17.95 13.29
N PRO A 178 -1.08 19.07 12.91
CA PRO A 178 -0.58 20.04 13.88
C PRO A 178 -1.67 20.74 14.68
N ARG A 179 -2.87 20.93 14.09
CA ARG A 179 -3.99 21.64 14.75
C ARG A 179 -4.81 20.76 15.67
N LEU A 180 -5.08 19.51 15.26
CA LEU A 180 -5.92 18.59 16.01
C LEU A 180 -5.13 17.71 16.97
N GLY A 181 -3.83 17.54 16.73
CA GLY A 181 -3.00 16.55 17.40
C GLY A 181 -3.23 15.13 16.86
N ASN A 182 -2.32 14.22 17.17
CA ASN A 182 -2.32 12.87 16.61
C ASN A 182 -3.57 12.07 16.95
N GLN A 183 -4.02 12.13 18.22
CA GLN A 183 -5.14 11.32 18.70
C GLN A 183 -6.47 11.70 18.04
N LYS A 184 -6.78 13.01 17.99
CA LYS A 184 -8.01 13.49 17.35
C LYS A 184 -8.00 13.26 15.84
N SER A 185 -6.82 13.39 15.21
CA SER A 185 -6.65 13.09 13.77
C SER A 185 -6.94 11.62 13.45
N ILE A 186 -6.50 10.68 14.31
CA ILE A 186 -6.80 9.26 14.16
C ILE A 186 -8.31 9.01 14.30
N TYR A 187 -8.95 9.57 15.32
CA TYR A 187 -10.40 9.40 15.50
C TYR A 187 -11.20 9.97 14.34
N LEU A 188 -10.83 11.16 13.86
CA LEU A 188 -11.47 11.75 12.69
C LEU A 188 -11.32 10.86 11.45
N GLY A 189 -10.11 10.39 11.17
CA GLY A 189 -9.84 9.51 10.03
C GLY A 189 -10.63 8.21 10.11
N LEU A 190 -10.63 7.54 11.26
CA LEU A 190 -11.39 6.30 11.46
C LEU A 190 -12.91 6.54 11.34
N SER A 191 -13.42 7.65 11.87
CA SER A 191 -14.85 7.98 11.76
C SER A 191 -15.26 8.22 10.31
N LEU A 192 -14.48 9.02 9.55
CA LEU A 192 -14.74 9.27 8.14
C LEU A 192 -14.65 7.98 7.32
N TYR A 193 -13.64 7.14 7.58
CA TYR A 193 -13.49 5.86 6.92
C TYR A 193 -14.70 4.95 7.18
N THR A 194 -15.16 4.86 8.44
CA THR A 194 -16.34 4.08 8.82
C THR A 194 -17.60 4.58 8.11
N ILE A 195 -17.81 5.90 8.07
CA ILE A 195 -18.95 6.51 7.38
C ILE A 195 -18.88 6.20 5.87
N GLY A 196 -17.72 6.38 5.23
CA GLY A 196 -17.52 6.07 3.82
C GLY A 196 -17.83 4.61 3.50
N MET A 197 -17.30 3.66 4.30
CA MET A 197 -17.60 2.23 4.13
C MET A 197 -19.09 1.91 4.29
N PHE A 198 -19.74 2.56 5.25
CA PHE A 198 -21.19 2.39 5.45
C PHE A 198 -21.99 2.93 4.25
N LEU A 199 -21.61 4.10 3.72
CA LEU A 199 -22.28 4.70 2.56
C LEU A 199 -22.12 3.84 1.30
N PHE A 200 -20.98 3.16 1.09
CA PHE A 200 -20.82 2.23 -0.02
C PHE A 200 -21.86 1.09 -0.01
N ALA A 201 -22.29 0.62 1.17
CA ALA A 201 -23.32 -0.42 1.28
C ALA A 201 -24.67 0.05 0.74
N PHE A 202 -24.95 1.36 0.77
CA PHE A 202 -26.20 1.96 0.27
C PHE A 202 -26.08 2.54 -1.14
N ALA A 203 -24.93 2.41 -1.80
CA ALA A 203 -24.75 2.91 -3.15
C ALA A 203 -25.64 2.12 -4.13
N THR A 204 -26.59 2.81 -4.75
CA THR A 204 -27.49 2.27 -5.76
C THR A 204 -27.17 2.73 -7.18
N GLN A 205 -26.41 3.81 -7.31
CA GLN A 205 -26.03 4.40 -8.59
C GLN A 205 -24.50 4.54 -8.72
N SER A 206 -24.01 4.44 -9.94
CA SER A 206 -22.57 4.46 -10.27
C SER A 206 -21.84 5.71 -9.74
N TRP A 207 -22.44 6.90 -9.85
CA TRP A 207 -21.83 8.15 -9.39
C TRP A 207 -21.64 8.21 -7.87
N MET A 208 -22.50 7.50 -7.10
CA MET A 208 -22.40 7.44 -5.64
C MET A 208 -21.08 6.80 -5.20
N MET A 209 -20.55 5.87 -6.01
CA MET A 209 -19.25 5.24 -5.74
C MET A 209 -18.10 6.26 -5.74
N PHE A 210 -18.19 7.30 -6.56
CA PHE A 210 -17.21 8.40 -6.57
C PHE A 210 -17.46 9.43 -5.47
N ALA A 211 -18.71 9.66 -5.09
CA ALA A 211 -19.06 10.63 -4.05
C ALA A 211 -18.68 10.14 -2.65
N PHE A 212 -18.65 8.82 -2.42
CA PHE A 212 -18.37 8.21 -1.11
C PHE A 212 -16.91 7.79 -0.93
N LEU A 213 -16.06 7.97 -1.97
CA LEU A 213 -14.61 7.83 -1.86
C LEU A 213 -14.04 8.90 -0.94
#